data_0b1c45e6dee2b117c98b0448945f0167
#
_entry.id   0b1c45e6dee2b117c98b0448945f0167
#
_cell.length_a   1.000
_cell.length_b   1.000
_cell.length_c   1.000
_cell.angle_alpha   90.00
_cell.angle_beta   90.00
_cell.angle_gamma   90.00
#
_symmetry.space_group_name_H-M   'P 1'
#
loop_
_entity.id
_entity.type
_entity.pdbx_description
1 polymer ?
#
loop_
_entity_poly.entity_id
_entity_poly.type
_entity_poly.pdbx_seq_one_letter_code
_entity_poly.pdbx_strand_id
1 'polypeptide(L)'
;MNSTRLISTLFKPRQKATALYATQAEVLQHKVFCRLMKDAAHTEWGLKYGYKDIKRYQDFQRVPIQTYEEIKPYVERMRHGEKDVLWRGEVQWFAKSSGTTNDKSKFIPVSREGLHDIHYAGGMDAVALYLQQNPESRFFSGKGLILGGSHAPNYNVKRSLVGDLSAILIENVNPLVNLIRVPDKKIALLSDFEEKVERITRATMNQNVTNLSGVPSWMMAVLKHILEVKGTDNLAEVWPDLEVFFHGGVAFTPYREQYKQLIRSDKMHYMETYNASEGFFGLQNDFSDPSMLLMIDYGVFYEFIPMEDVGTENPHIVPLTDVELNKNYAMVISTSCGLWRYMIGDTVKFTNKHPYKFVITGRTKHFINAFGEELMVDNAEQGLAKACEATGAQIIDYSAAPVFMDAHAKCRHQWLIEFAVMPDSLENFSRVLDTSLQQINSDYEAKRHKNITLQPLEIIVARPNLFHDWLKEKGKLGGQHKVPRLSNTRDYIEEMLSLNQ
;
A
#
# COMPACT_ATOMS: atom_id res chain seq x y z
N MET A 1 33.86 -9.36 -16.02
CA MET A 1 32.92 -8.47 -16.75
C MET A 1 31.68 -8.34 -15.89
N ASN A 2 31.24 -7.13 -15.55
CA ASN A 2 30.06 -6.96 -14.68
C ASN A 2 28.82 -7.43 -15.45
N SER A 3 28.17 -8.54 -15.01
CA SER A 3 26.96 -9.11 -15.62
C SER A 3 25.82 -8.08 -15.71
N THR A 4 25.74 -7.19 -14.72
CA THR A 4 24.74 -6.12 -14.68
C THR A 4 24.86 -5.18 -15.86
N ARG A 5 26.07 -4.79 -16.26
CA ARG A 5 26.30 -3.89 -17.40
C ARG A 5 25.83 -4.49 -18.74
N LEU A 6 25.96 -5.80 -18.91
CA LEU A 6 25.44 -6.47 -20.10
C LEU A 6 23.89 -6.55 -20.06
N ILE A 7 23.35 -6.98 -18.94
CA ILE A 7 21.88 -7.13 -18.76
C ILE A 7 21.19 -5.77 -18.79
N SER A 8 21.82 -4.70 -18.31
CA SER A 8 21.23 -3.35 -18.31
C SER A 8 20.84 -2.86 -19.71
N THR A 9 21.48 -3.38 -20.76
CA THR A 9 21.13 -3.03 -22.14
C THR A 9 19.72 -3.45 -22.51
N LEU A 10 19.17 -4.50 -21.89
CA LEU A 10 17.81 -5.00 -22.11
C LEU A 10 16.74 -4.02 -21.57
N PHE A 11 17.11 -3.15 -20.64
CA PHE A 11 16.20 -2.16 -20.04
C PHE A 11 16.18 -0.81 -20.79
N LYS A 12 17.13 -0.56 -21.68
CA LYS A 12 17.21 0.70 -22.47
C LYS A 12 15.91 1.07 -23.20
N PRO A 13 15.15 0.12 -23.82
CA PRO A 13 13.89 0.47 -24.46
C PRO A 13 12.88 1.08 -23.47
N ARG A 14 12.79 0.55 -22.24
CA ARG A 14 11.90 1.09 -21.21
C ARG A 14 12.38 2.45 -20.69
N GLN A 15 13.69 2.62 -20.48
CA GLN A 15 14.28 3.92 -20.11
C GLN A 15 13.96 5.00 -21.14
N LYS A 16 14.01 4.66 -22.45
CA LYS A 16 13.59 5.58 -23.51
C LYS A 16 12.08 5.85 -23.50
N ALA A 17 11.25 4.84 -23.23
CA ALA A 17 9.81 4.99 -23.17
C ALA A 17 9.39 5.88 -21.98
N THR A 18 9.98 5.69 -20.80
CA THR A 18 9.69 6.53 -19.63
C THR A 18 10.20 7.96 -19.78
N ALA A 19 11.24 8.20 -20.57
CA ALA A 19 11.68 9.55 -20.92
C ALA A 19 10.62 10.34 -21.72
N LEU A 20 9.75 9.66 -22.48
CA LEU A 20 8.64 10.30 -23.20
C LEU A 20 7.50 10.79 -22.27
N TYR A 21 7.48 10.38 -21.01
CA TYR A 21 6.46 10.82 -20.06
C TYR A 21 6.45 12.35 -19.85
N ALA A 22 7.61 13.00 -20.01
CA ALA A 22 7.74 14.44 -19.90
C ALA A 22 7.01 15.21 -21.02
N THR A 23 6.87 14.59 -22.20
CA THR A 23 6.37 15.29 -23.41
C THR A 23 5.13 14.67 -24.04
N GLN A 24 4.80 13.40 -23.69
CA GLN A 24 3.73 12.65 -24.34
C GLN A 24 2.70 12.08 -23.36
N ALA A 25 2.57 12.64 -22.17
CA ALA A 25 1.71 12.09 -21.12
C ALA A 25 0.24 11.94 -21.58
N GLU A 26 -0.32 12.98 -22.19
CA GLU A 26 -1.69 12.95 -22.72
C GLU A 26 -1.89 11.86 -23.77
N VAL A 27 -0.96 11.77 -24.73
CA VAL A 27 -1.02 10.77 -25.81
C VAL A 27 -0.93 9.35 -25.26
N LEU A 28 -0.07 9.12 -24.26
CA LEU A 28 0.10 7.82 -23.62
C LEU A 28 -1.16 7.43 -22.84
N GLN A 29 -1.72 8.33 -22.04
CA GLN A 29 -2.95 8.09 -21.30
C GLN A 29 -4.15 7.89 -22.23
N HIS A 30 -4.22 8.65 -23.34
CA HIS A 30 -5.26 8.44 -24.35
C HIS A 30 -5.15 7.05 -25.02
N LYS A 31 -3.95 6.56 -25.30
CA LYS A 31 -3.74 5.20 -25.83
C LYS A 31 -4.20 4.14 -24.83
N VAL A 32 -3.88 4.31 -23.55
CA VAL A 32 -4.35 3.42 -22.47
C VAL A 32 -5.87 3.43 -22.42
N PHE A 33 -6.47 4.60 -22.39
CA PHE A 33 -7.93 4.79 -22.38
C PHE A 33 -8.61 4.05 -23.56
N CYS A 34 -8.17 4.30 -24.78
CA CYS A 34 -8.74 3.64 -25.97
C CYS A 34 -8.60 2.10 -25.93
N ARG A 35 -7.46 1.60 -25.42
CA ARG A 35 -7.25 0.16 -25.23
C ARG A 35 -8.24 -0.41 -24.21
N LEU A 36 -8.42 0.23 -23.06
CA LEU A 36 -9.36 -0.22 -22.04
C LEU A 36 -10.80 -0.26 -22.56
N MET A 37 -11.25 0.80 -23.25
CA MET A 37 -12.59 0.86 -23.85
C MET A 37 -12.79 -0.28 -24.87
N LYS A 38 -11.81 -0.51 -25.74
CA LYS A 38 -11.85 -1.59 -26.74
C LYS A 38 -11.92 -2.97 -26.09
N ASP A 39 -11.04 -3.23 -25.11
CA ASP A 39 -10.89 -4.54 -24.51
C ASP A 39 -12.09 -4.94 -23.64
N ALA A 40 -12.77 -3.95 -23.03
CA ALA A 40 -13.97 -4.18 -22.22
C ALA A 40 -15.29 -3.98 -22.98
N ALA A 41 -15.28 -3.62 -24.27
CA ALA A 41 -16.49 -3.27 -25.02
C ALA A 41 -17.59 -4.34 -25.02
N HIS A 42 -17.22 -5.61 -24.87
CA HIS A 42 -18.14 -6.74 -24.87
C HIS A 42 -18.39 -7.36 -23.50
N THR A 43 -17.83 -6.79 -22.43
CA THR A 43 -18.15 -7.19 -21.06
C THR A 43 -19.56 -6.68 -20.69
N GLU A 44 -20.15 -7.26 -19.66
CA GLU A 44 -21.44 -6.76 -19.14
C GLU A 44 -21.35 -5.28 -18.77
N TRP A 45 -20.27 -4.87 -18.08
CA TRP A 45 -20.03 -3.48 -17.72
C TRP A 45 -19.89 -2.58 -18.95
N GLY A 46 -19.10 -3.03 -19.95
CA GLY A 46 -18.92 -2.30 -21.21
C GLY A 46 -20.20 -2.14 -22.03
N LEU A 47 -21.04 -3.16 -22.04
CA LEU A 47 -22.36 -3.11 -22.68
C LEU A 47 -23.31 -2.17 -21.94
N LYS A 48 -23.35 -2.27 -20.60
CA LYS A 48 -24.18 -1.41 -19.75
C LYS A 48 -23.90 0.09 -19.97
N TYR A 49 -22.64 0.46 -20.15
CA TYR A 49 -22.24 1.86 -20.31
C TYR A 49 -21.87 2.25 -21.76
N GLY A 50 -22.03 1.35 -22.72
CA GLY A 50 -21.82 1.61 -24.14
C GLY A 50 -20.37 1.90 -24.51
N TYR A 51 -19.39 1.14 -24.00
CA TYR A 51 -17.96 1.38 -24.19
C TYR A 51 -17.53 1.38 -25.65
N LYS A 52 -18.23 0.65 -26.50
CA LYS A 52 -17.99 0.63 -27.96
C LYS A 52 -18.09 2.03 -28.58
N ASP A 53 -18.97 2.89 -28.02
CA ASP A 53 -19.27 4.22 -28.53
C ASP A 53 -18.48 5.33 -27.81
N ILE A 54 -17.78 5.01 -26.73
CA ILE A 54 -16.92 5.95 -26.00
C ILE A 54 -15.62 6.14 -26.79
N LYS A 55 -15.41 7.34 -27.31
CA LYS A 55 -14.22 7.73 -28.09
C LYS A 55 -13.38 8.79 -27.40
N ARG A 56 -13.98 9.61 -26.56
CA ARG A 56 -13.35 10.73 -25.85
C ARG A 56 -13.58 10.61 -24.37
N TYR A 57 -12.75 11.26 -23.60
CA TYR A 57 -12.87 11.33 -22.14
C TYR A 57 -14.25 11.89 -21.71
N GLN A 58 -14.76 12.92 -22.39
CA GLN A 58 -16.08 13.50 -22.10
C GLN A 58 -17.22 12.46 -22.21
N ASP A 59 -17.12 11.54 -23.15
CA ASP A 59 -18.11 10.46 -23.30
C ASP A 59 -18.05 9.46 -22.14
N PHE A 60 -16.87 9.33 -21.52
CA PHE A 60 -16.62 8.42 -20.39
C PHE A 60 -17.13 8.97 -19.04
N GLN A 61 -17.25 10.29 -18.91
CA GLN A 61 -17.72 10.93 -17.68
C GLN A 61 -19.13 10.49 -17.25
N ARG A 62 -19.93 9.94 -18.15
CA ARG A 62 -21.25 9.33 -17.83
C ARG A 62 -21.18 8.05 -17.00
N VAL A 63 -20.04 7.38 -17.00
CA VAL A 63 -19.82 6.21 -16.15
C VAL A 63 -19.62 6.69 -14.71
N PRO A 64 -20.41 6.22 -13.73
CA PRO A 64 -20.32 6.74 -12.37
C PRO A 64 -19.00 6.34 -11.70
N ILE A 65 -18.56 7.16 -10.74
CA ILE A 65 -17.49 6.79 -9.82
C ILE A 65 -17.93 5.59 -9.00
N GLN A 66 -17.02 4.66 -8.76
CA GLN A 66 -17.28 3.44 -8.03
C GLN A 66 -16.45 3.37 -6.75
N THR A 67 -17.06 2.94 -5.69
CA THR A 67 -16.41 2.39 -4.49
C THR A 67 -16.39 0.86 -4.57
N TYR A 68 -15.75 0.20 -3.62
CA TYR A 68 -15.74 -1.27 -3.60
C TYR A 68 -17.14 -1.86 -3.42
N GLU A 69 -17.99 -1.24 -2.60
CA GLU A 69 -19.35 -1.77 -2.34
C GLU A 69 -20.19 -1.83 -3.61
N GLU A 70 -20.02 -0.88 -4.51
CA GLU A 70 -20.77 -0.83 -5.78
C GLU A 70 -20.29 -1.86 -6.78
N ILE A 71 -18.99 -2.16 -6.82
CA ILE A 71 -18.45 -3.18 -7.72
C ILE A 71 -18.46 -4.59 -7.12
N LYS A 72 -18.59 -4.74 -5.81
CA LYS A 72 -18.56 -6.02 -5.09
C LYS A 72 -19.50 -7.08 -5.65
N PRO A 73 -20.77 -6.79 -6.01
CA PRO A 73 -21.65 -7.80 -6.60
C PRO A 73 -21.10 -8.39 -7.90
N TYR A 74 -20.46 -7.56 -8.73
CA TYR A 74 -19.83 -8.01 -9.97
C TYR A 74 -18.57 -8.84 -9.69
N VAL A 75 -17.75 -8.39 -8.75
CA VAL A 75 -16.53 -9.11 -8.31
C VAL A 75 -16.91 -10.51 -7.78
N GLU A 76 -17.94 -10.62 -6.95
CA GLU A 76 -18.39 -11.92 -6.44
C GLU A 76 -18.83 -12.88 -7.57
N ARG A 77 -19.49 -12.40 -8.60
CA ARG A 77 -19.82 -13.19 -9.79
C ARG A 77 -18.57 -13.66 -10.53
N MET A 78 -17.58 -12.77 -10.70
CA MET A 78 -16.28 -13.13 -11.28
C MET A 78 -15.58 -14.20 -10.43
N ARG A 79 -15.61 -14.10 -9.10
CA ARG A 79 -15.07 -15.12 -8.19
C ARG A 79 -15.77 -16.48 -8.35
N HIS A 80 -17.04 -16.49 -8.71
CA HIS A 80 -17.79 -17.70 -9.02
C HIS A 80 -17.53 -18.23 -10.45
N GLY A 81 -16.59 -17.64 -11.19
CA GLY A 81 -16.13 -18.07 -12.50
C GLY A 81 -16.96 -17.52 -13.67
N GLU A 82 -17.77 -16.48 -13.44
CA GLU A 82 -18.48 -15.79 -14.50
C GLU A 82 -17.50 -14.95 -15.32
N LYS A 83 -17.61 -15.09 -16.65
CA LYS A 83 -16.73 -14.43 -17.61
C LYS A 83 -17.33 -13.13 -18.10
N ASP A 84 -16.47 -12.24 -18.59
CA ASP A 84 -16.87 -11.02 -19.28
C ASP A 84 -17.80 -10.12 -18.45
N VAL A 85 -17.60 -10.09 -17.12
CA VAL A 85 -18.38 -9.23 -16.19
C VAL A 85 -17.80 -7.82 -16.17
N LEU A 86 -16.73 -7.57 -15.39
CA LEU A 86 -16.03 -6.28 -15.35
C LEU A 86 -14.88 -6.22 -16.34
N TRP A 87 -14.25 -7.35 -16.62
CA TRP A 87 -13.15 -7.49 -17.57
C TRP A 87 -13.39 -8.70 -18.47
N ARG A 88 -12.76 -8.72 -19.63
CA ARG A 88 -12.90 -9.79 -20.62
C ARG A 88 -12.34 -11.12 -20.11
N GLY A 89 -13.00 -12.20 -20.45
CA GLY A 89 -12.61 -13.57 -20.09
C GLY A 89 -12.86 -13.91 -18.62
N GLU A 90 -12.22 -14.96 -18.15
CA GLU A 90 -12.28 -15.44 -16.78
C GLU A 90 -11.10 -14.87 -15.99
N VAL A 91 -11.37 -14.26 -14.85
CA VAL A 91 -10.34 -13.82 -13.90
C VAL A 91 -10.20 -14.87 -12.82
N GLN A 92 -9.01 -15.42 -12.70
CA GLN A 92 -8.71 -16.51 -11.76
C GLN A 92 -8.18 -15.99 -10.42
N TRP A 93 -7.42 -14.92 -10.41
CA TRP A 93 -6.76 -14.40 -9.21
C TRP A 93 -7.48 -13.19 -8.65
N PHE A 94 -7.59 -13.17 -7.30
CA PHE A 94 -8.15 -12.05 -6.56
C PHE A 94 -7.21 -11.69 -5.42
N ALA A 95 -6.70 -10.47 -5.44
CA ALA A 95 -5.87 -9.95 -4.36
C ALA A 95 -6.75 -9.61 -3.15
N LYS A 96 -6.41 -10.18 -2.00
CA LYS A 96 -7.04 -9.85 -0.73
C LYS A 96 -6.46 -8.54 -0.21
N SER A 97 -7.32 -7.56 -0.01
CA SER A 97 -6.98 -6.27 0.60
C SER A 97 -7.86 -6.03 1.82
N SER A 98 -7.45 -5.14 2.71
CA SER A 98 -8.20 -4.84 3.93
C SER A 98 -9.57 -4.23 3.63
N GLY A 99 -10.49 -4.51 4.54
CA GLY A 99 -11.91 -4.49 4.29
C GLY A 99 -12.63 -3.16 4.30
N THR A 100 -13.86 -3.30 3.89
CA THR A 100 -14.94 -2.31 4.02
C THR A 100 -15.65 -2.47 5.36
N THR A 101 -16.57 -1.55 5.66
CA THR A 101 -17.33 -1.43 6.91
C THR A 101 -18.00 -2.72 7.42
N ASN A 102 -18.37 -3.63 6.54
CA ASN A 102 -19.14 -4.84 6.89
C ASN A 102 -18.43 -6.16 6.61
N ASP A 103 -17.34 -6.15 5.82
CA ASP A 103 -16.54 -7.33 5.48
C ASP A 103 -15.09 -7.14 5.86
N LYS A 104 -14.47 -8.18 6.39
CA LYS A 104 -13.06 -8.18 6.79
C LYS A 104 -12.07 -8.05 5.60
N SER A 105 -12.51 -8.18 4.36
CA SER A 105 -11.61 -8.18 3.19
C SER A 105 -12.30 -7.74 1.91
N LYS A 106 -11.56 -7.01 1.07
CA LYS A 106 -11.89 -6.75 -0.34
C LYS A 106 -11.18 -7.81 -1.20
N PHE A 107 -11.79 -8.15 -2.33
CA PHE A 107 -11.21 -9.06 -3.32
C PHE A 107 -11.05 -8.31 -4.64
N ILE A 108 -9.85 -7.87 -4.91
CA ILE A 108 -9.54 -7.08 -6.10
C ILE A 108 -9.18 -8.04 -7.24
N PRO A 109 -9.88 -7.98 -8.39
CA PRO A 109 -9.58 -8.83 -9.52
C PRO A 109 -8.16 -8.56 -10.04
N VAL A 110 -7.40 -9.63 -10.33
CA VAL A 110 -6.08 -9.54 -10.95
C VAL A 110 -6.13 -10.32 -12.24
N SER A 111 -6.37 -9.62 -13.33
CA SER A 111 -6.44 -10.20 -14.67
C SER A 111 -5.04 -10.59 -15.17
N ARG A 112 -4.99 -11.37 -16.26
CA ARG A 112 -3.73 -11.69 -16.93
C ARG A 112 -3.03 -10.42 -17.44
N GLU A 113 -3.78 -9.51 -18.02
CA GLU A 113 -3.28 -8.20 -18.47
C GLU A 113 -2.78 -7.37 -17.29
N GLY A 114 -3.49 -7.37 -16.15
CA GLY A 114 -3.06 -6.69 -14.93
C GLY A 114 -1.74 -7.24 -14.39
N LEU A 115 -1.55 -8.56 -14.40
CA LEU A 115 -0.27 -9.16 -14.02
C LEU A 115 0.88 -8.65 -14.90
N HIS A 116 0.69 -8.68 -16.24
CA HIS A 116 1.77 -8.38 -17.18
C HIS A 116 1.97 -6.89 -17.43
N ASP A 117 0.90 -6.16 -17.71
CA ASP A 117 0.96 -4.77 -18.19
C ASP A 117 0.96 -3.75 -17.04
N ILE A 118 0.68 -4.18 -15.81
CA ILE A 118 0.69 -3.32 -14.61
C ILE A 118 1.79 -3.77 -13.65
N HIS A 119 1.62 -4.91 -13.00
CA HIS A 119 2.48 -5.29 -11.86
C HIS A 119 3.88 -5.72 -12.30
N TYR A 120 4.02 -6.62 -13.26
CA TYR A 120 5.36 -7.01 -13.73
C TYR A 120 6.04 -5.91 -14.52
N ALA A 121 5.29 -5.10 -15.27
CA ALA A 121 5.83 -3.91 -15.92
C ALA A 121 6.42 -2.95 -14.86
N GLY A 122 5.69 -2.70 -13.75
CA GLY A 122 6.18 -1.87 -12.65
C GLY A 122 7.44 -2.43 -11.99
N GLY A 123 7.49 -3.73 -11.72
CA GLY A 123 8.68 -4.39 -11.17
C GLY A 123 9.89 -4.29 -12.10
N MET A 124 9.68 -4.45 -13.41
CA MET A 124 10.76 -4.29 -14.40
C MET A 124 11.23 -2.84 -14.51
N ASP A 125 10.32 -1.88 -14.48
CA ASP A 125 10.66 -0.47 -14.56
C ASP A 125 11.35 0.04 -13.29
N ALA A 126 11.05 -0.52 -12.12
CA ALA A 126 11.81 -0.24 -10.91
C ALA A 126 13.30 -0.55 -11.10
N VAL A 127 13.60 -1.73 -11.67
CA VAL A 127 14.98 -2.10 -12.01
C VAL A 127 15.55 -1.22 -13.13
N ALA A 128 14.77 -0.93 -14.17
CA ALA A 128 15.20 -0.09 -15.29
C ALA A 128 15.63 1.31 -14.87
N LEU A 129 14.80 1.95 -14.03
CA LEU A 129 15.05 3.31 -13.52
C LEU A 129 16.19 3.33 -12.49
N TYR A 130 16.30 2.29 -11.65
CA TYR A 130 17.45 2.14 -10.76
C TYR A 130 18.79 2.05 -11.54
N LEU A 131 18.84 1.16 -12.54
CA LEU A 131 20.05 0.99 -13.36
C LEU A 131 20.39 2.24 -14.20
N GLN A 132 19.41 3.06 -14.52
CA GLN A 132 19.64 4.35 -15.20
C GLN A 132 20.35 5.33 -14.29
N GLN A 133 20.00 5.35 -13.00
CA GLN A 133 20.61 6.25 -12.03
C GLN A 133 21.92 5.72 -11.45
N ASN A 134 22.12 4.41 -11.45
CA ASN A 134 23.32 3.75 -10.95
C ASN A 134 24.00 2.91 -12.04
N PRO A 135 24.75 3.53 -12.98
CA PRO A 135 25.43 2.81 -14.10
C PRO A 135 26.48 1.80 -13.63
N GLU A 136 27.06 2.00 -12.44
CA GLU A 136 28.07 1.12 -11.86
C GLU A 136 27.48 0.00 -10.99
N SER A 137 26.16 -0.15 -11.00
CA SER A 137 25.41 -1.14 -10.25
C SER A 137 25.92 -2.57 -10.44
N ARG A 138 25.86 -3.35 -9.39
CA ARG A 138 26.11 -4.79 -9.36
C ARG A 138 24.84 -5.61 -9.17
N PHE A 139 23.68 -5.05 -9.43
CA PHE A 139 22.36 -5.61 -9.21
C PHE A 139 22.24 -7.09 -9.61
N PHE A 140 22.69 -7.44 -10.82
CA PHE A 140 22.65 -8.80 -11.34
C PHE A 140 23.92 -9.62 -11.06
N SER A 141 24.81 -9.17 -10.18
CA SER A 141 25.94 -9.97 -9.72
C SER A 141 25.54 -10.94 -8.59
N GLY A 142 24.37 -10.76 -8.00
CA GLY A 142 23.80 -11.60 -6.97
C GLY A 142 22.30 -11.79 -7.15
N LYS A 143 21.60 -12.00 -6.05
CA LYS A 143 20.16 -12.28 -6.01
C LYS A 143 19.39 -11.19 -5.30
N GLY A 144 18.13 -11.01 -5.67
CA GLY A 144 17.19 -10.16 -4.95
C GLY A 144 16.47 -10.93 -3.83
N LEU A 145 16.50 -10.41 -2.62
CA LEU A 145 15.63 -10.89 -1.54
C LEU A 145 14.26 -10.25 -1.71
N ILE A 146 13.27 -11.08 -2.10
CA ILE A 146 11.90 -10.64 -2.31
C ILE A 146 11.02 -11.21 -1.20
N LEU A 147 10.45 -10.33 -0.41
CA LEU A 147 9.54 -10.69 0.68
C LEU A 147 8.09 -10.51 0.19
N GLY A 148 7.34 -11.60 0.21
CA GLY A 148 5.93 -11.64 -0.18
C GLY A 148 5.02 -12.08 0.95
N GLY A 149 3.73 -11.83 0.77
CA GLY A 149 2.66 -12.34 1.62
C GLY A 149 2.39 -13.84 1.40
N SER A 150 1.15 -14.27 1.60
CA SER A 150 0.75 -15.66 1.49
C SER A 150 -0.55 -15.82 0.68
N HIS A 151 -0.83 -17.05 0.26
CA HIS A 151 -2.15 -17.40 -0.24
C HIS A 151 -3.18 -17.44 0.90
N ALA A 152 -4.44 -17.18 0.55
CA ALA A 152 -5.57 -17.22 1.46
C ALA A 152 -6.61 -18.27 0.99
N PRO A 153 -6.29 -19.57 1.03
CA PRO A 153 -7.10 -20.63 0.42
C PRO A 153 -8.50 -20.75 1.03
N ASN A 154 -8.67 -20.31 2.29
CA ASN A 154 -9.99 -20.29 2.95
C ASN A 154 -10.99 -19.35 2.27
N TYR A 155 -10.53 -18.44 1.42
CA TYR A 155 -11.35 -17.51 0.65
C TYR A 155 -11.53 -17.95 -0.81
N ASN A 156 -10.93 -19.06 -1.24
CA ASN A 156 -11.10 -19.57 -2.61
C ASN A 156 -12.55 -20.01 -2.85
N VAL A 157 -13.08 -19.66 -4.02
CA VAL A 157 -14.44 -20.01 -4.43
C VAL A 157 -14.36 -20.65 -5.82
N LYS A 158 -14.84 -21.89 -5.97
CA LYS A 158 -14.77 -22.64 -7.24
C LYS A 158 -13.35 -22.65 -7.82
N ARG A 159 -13.12 -21.89 -8.91
CA ARG A 159 -11.84 -21.78 -9.61
C ARG A 159 -11.05 -20.54 -9.25
N SER A 160 -11.63 -19.62 -8.47
CA SER A 160 -10.91 -18.42 -8.05
C SER A 160 -9.92 -18.75 -6.95
N LEU A 161 -8.75 -18.12 -7.03
CA LEU A 161 -7.66 -18.24 -6.09
C LEU A 161 -7.43 -16.89 -5.42
N VAL A 162 -7.27 -16.90 -4.11
CA VAL A 162 -7.12 -15.68 -3.31
C VAL A 162 -5.79 -15.69 -2.59
N GLY A 163 -5.15 -14.53 -2.52
CA GLY A 163 -3.91 -14.33 -1.77
C GLY A 163 -3.56 -12.84 -1.68
N ASP A 164 -2.52 -12.54 -0.93
CA ASP A 164 -1.90 -11.22 -1.00
C ASP A 164 -1.39 -10.97 -2.42
N LEU A 165 -1.43 -9.72 -2.90
CA LEU A 165 -0.95 -9.40 -4.25
C LEU A 165 0.47 -9.95 -4.49
N SER A 166 1.38 -9.75 -3.55
CA SER A 166 2.77 -10.22 -3.67
C SER A 166 2.88 -11.75 -3.78
N ALA A 167 1.98 -12.50 -3.12
CA ALA A 167 1.92 -13.95 -3.27
C ALA A 167 1.43 -14.35 -4.67
N ILE A 168 0.42 -13.66 -5.18
CA ILE A 168 -0.08 -13.87 -6.55
C ILE A 168 1.04 -13.60 -7.59
N LEU A 169 1.80 -12.52 -7.40
CA LEU A 169 2.93 -12.17 -8.27
C LEU A 169 4.03 -13.24 -8.22
N ILE A 170 4.41 -13.69 -7.03
CA ILE A 170 5.42 -14.75 -6.85
C ILE A 170 4.95 -16.08 -7.47
N GLU A 171 3.65 -16.39 -7.35
CA GLU A 171 3.06 -17.61 -7.92
C GLU A 171 3.15 -17.65 -9.44
N ASN A 172 2.86 -16.52 -10.09
CA ASN A 172 2.70 -16.41 -11.54
C ASN A 172 3.93 -15.86 -12.29
N VAL A 173 5.01 -15.53 -11.57
CA VAL A 173 6.21 -14.97 -12.19
C VAL A 173 6.88 -15.98 -13.12
N ASN A 174 7.53 -15.49 -14.19
CA ASN A 174 8.31 -16.32 -15.09
C ASN A 174 9.35 -17.15 -14.31
N PRO A 175 9.41 -18.49 -14.50
CA PRO A 175 10.34 -19.35 -13.77
C PRO A 175 11.82 -18.93 -13.82
N LEU A 176 12.25 -18.23 -14.89
CA LEU A 176 13.60 -17.72 -15.01
C LEU A 176 13.95 -16.68 -13.92
N VAL A 177 12.97 -15.95 -13.40
CA VAL A 177 13.18 -15.00 -12.31
C VAL A 177 13.63 -15.72 -11.02
N ASN A 178 13.28 -17.00 -10.86
CA ASN A 178 13.75 -17.79 -9.71
C ASN A 178 15.28 -17.99 -9.68
N LEU A 179 15.97 -17.77 -10.80
CA LEU A 179 17.44 -17.84 -10.85
C LEU A 179 18.11 -16.63 -10.17
N ILE A 180 17.43 -15.49 -10.15
CA ILE A 180 17.95 -14.21 -9.66
C ILE A 180 17.27 -13.72 -8.39
N ARG A 181 16.41 -14.53 -7.76
CA ARG A 181 15.74 -14.19 -6.49
C ARG A 181 15.96 -15.22 -5.40
N VAL A 182 15.79 -14.79 -4.16
CA VAL A 182 15.74 -15.59 -2.94
C VAL A 182 14.61 -15.05 -2.04
N PRO A 183 14.02 -15.88 -1.19
CA PRO A 183 14.11 -17.33 -1.13
C PRO A 183 13.40 -17.98 -2.33
N ASP A 184 13.41 -19.31 -2.37
CA ASP A 184 12.58 -20.03 -3.32
C ASP A 184 11.08 -19.81 -3.06
N LYS A 185 10.24 -20.16 -4.04
CA LYS A 185 8.80 -19.93 -4.00
C LYS A 185 8.12 -20.59 -2.79
N LYS A 186 8.56 -21.79 -2.38
CA LYS A 186 7.94 -22.53 -1.27
C LYS A 186 8.12 -21.77 0.05
N ILE A 187 9.33 -21.24 0.27
CA ILE A 187 9.63 -20.42 1.46
C ILE A 187 8.93 -19.06 1.37
N ALA A 188 8.99 -18.42 0.20
CA ALA A 188 8.39 -17.09 0.00
C ALA A 188 6.88 -17.06 0.27
N LEU A 189 6.16 -18.15 0.03
CA LEU A 189 4.72 -18.27 0.18
C LEU A 189 4.23 -18.89 1.50
N LEU A 190 5.14 -19.17 2.45
CA LEU A 190 4.74 -19.64 3.77
C LEU A 190 3.77 -18.66 4.44
N SER A 191 2.74 -19.18 5.10
CA SER A 191 1.76 -18.40 5.84
C SER A 191 2.18 -18.09 7.27
N ASP A 192 2.91 -19.01 7.92
CA ASP A 192 3.46 -18.75 9.25
C ASP A 192 4.65 -17.80 9.15
N PHE A 193 4.56 -16.65 9.80
CA PHE A 193 5.56 -15.59 9.68
C PHE A 193 6.86 -15.93 10.41
N GLU A 194 6.81 -16.60 11.56
CA GLU A 194 8.01 -17.00 12.31
C GLU A 194 8.80 -18.04 11.54
N GLU A 195 8.11 -19.09 11.06
CA GLU A 195 8.73 -20.12 10.21
C GLU A 195 9.30 -19.49 8.92
N LYS A 196 8.57 -18.56 8.33
CA LYS A 196 9.02 -17.82 7.13
C LYS A 196 10.31 -17.05 7.38
N VAL A 197 10.40 -16.27 8.46
CA VAL A 197 11.60 -15.50 8.84
C VAL A 197 12.78 -16.44 9.05
N GLU A 198 12.62 -17.54 9.80
CA GLU A 198 13.65 -18.52 10.06
C GLU A 198 14.17 -19.17 8.77
N ARG A 199 13.25 -19.60 7.89
CA ARG A 199 13.64 -20.25 6.62
C ARG A 199 14.25 -19.27 5.63
N ILE A 200 13.77 -18.03 5.56
CA ILE A 200 14.38 -16.97 4.74
C ILE A 200 15.81 -16.73 5.21
N THR A 201 16.01 -16.56 6.51
CA THR A 201 17.34 -16.35 7.11
C THR A 201 18.31 -17.45 6.68
N ARG A 202 17.95 -18.72 6.88
CA ARG A 202 18.78 -19.87 6.47
C ARG A 202 19.06 -19.90 4.96
N ALA A 203 18.07 -19.57 4.15
CA ALA A 203 18.18 -19.60 2.69
C ALA A 203 19.05 -18.47 2.13
N THR A 204 19.14 -17.32 2.83
CA THR A 204 19.71 -16.07 2.25
C THR A 204 21.02 -15.65 2.90
N MET A 205 21.27 -15.94 4.18
CA MET A 205 22.42 -15.45 4.92
C MET A 205 23.80 -15.79 4.31
N ASN A 206 23.87 -16.82 3.47
CA ASN A 206 25.09 -17.24 2.78
C ASN A 206 25.03 -17.02 1.25
N GLN A 207 24.01 -16.28 0.76
CA GLN A 207 23.91 -15.90 -0.64
C GLN A 207 24.49 -14.50 -0.83
N ASN A 208 24.91 -14.20 -2.05
CA ASN A 208 25.19 -12.80 -2.42
C ASN A 208 23.87 -12.11 -2.72
N VAL A 209 23.33 -11.35 -1.75
CA VAL A 209 22.12 -10.55 -1.92
C VAL A 209 22.52 -9.13 -2.31
N THR A 210 22.03 -8.66 -3.45
CA THR A 210 22.35 -7.33 -4.01
C THR A 210 21.20 -6.34 -3.89
N ASN A 211 19.97 -6.84 -3.72
CA ASN A 211 18.79 -5.98 -3.63
C ASN A 211 17.71 -6.60 -2.76
N LEU A 212 16.88 -5.74 -2.19
CA LEU A 212 15.72 -6.08 -1.37
C LEU A 212 14.45 -5.57 -2.02
N SER A 213 13.34 -6.32 -1.86
CA SER A 213 12.00 -5.86 -2.27
C SER A 213 10.96 -6.31 -1.25
N GLY A 214 10.15 -5.38 -0.76
CA GLY A 214 9.08 -5.70 0.18
C GLY A 214 8.62 -4.54 1.05
N VAL A 215 7.73 -4.85 1.98
CA VAL A 215 7.22 -3.89 2.96
C VAL A 215 8.28 -3.64 4.04
N PRO A 216 8.59 -2.36 4.37
CA PRO A 216 9.64 -2.02 5.32
C PRO A 216 9.55 -2.71 6.69
N SER A 217 8.38 -2.76 7.30
CA SER A 217 8.20 -3.39 8.62
C SER A 217 8.53 -4.88 8.62
N TRP A 218 8.11 -5.60 7.58
CA TRP A 218 8.36 -7.04 7.46
C TRP A 218 9.81 -7.34 7.11
N MET A 219 10.37 -6.57 6.19
CA MET A 219 11.77 -6.70 5.81
C MET A 219 12.68 -6.44 7.03
N MET A 220 12.37 -5.44 7.86
CA MET A 220 13.10 -5.13 9.08
C MET A 220 13.20 -6.34 10.03
N ALA A 221 12.11 -7.08 10.22
CA ALA A 221 12.10 -8.27 11.07
C ALA A 221 13.04 -9.36 10.53
N VAL A 222 13.00 -9.61 9.21
CA VAL A 222 13.90 -10.56 8.54
C VAL A 222 15.36 -10.15 8.68
N LEU A 223 15.67 -8.86 8.43
CA LEU A 223 17.04 -8.35 8.48
C LEU A 223 17.62 -8.40 9.89
N LYS A 224 16.84 -8.05 10.92
CA LYS A 224 17.26 -8.16 12.32
C LYS A 224 17.57 -9.62 12.72
N HIS A 225 16.74 -10.54 12.30
CA HIS A 225 16.97 -11.97 12.58
C HIS A 225 18.23 -12.50 11.88
N ILE A 226 18.51 -12.06 10.65
CA ILE A 226 19.76 -12.42 9.94
C ILE A 226 20.98 -11.90 10.71
N LEU A 227 20.94 -10.66 11.19
CA LEU A 227 22.03 -10.07 11.98
C LEU A 227 22.27 -10.83 13.30
N GLU A 228 21.19 -11.19 13.99
CA GLU A 228 21.25 -12.00 15.21
C GLU A 228 21.93 -13.36 14.96
N VAL A 229 21.50 -14.10 13.94
CA VAL A 229 22.06 -15.41 13.58
C VAL A 229 23.53 -15.30 13.14
N LYS A 230 23.89 -14.20 12.46
CA LYS A 230 25.27 -13.95 12.01
C LYS A 230 26.18 -13.41 13.10
N GLY A 231 25.63 -12.92 14.21
CA GLY A 231 26.39 -12.30 15.30
C GLY A 231 27.06 -10.99 14.92
N THR A 232 26.43 -10.22 14.02
CA THR A 232 26.90 -8.88 13.59
C THR A 232 25.75 -7.85 13.68
N ASP A 233 26.07 -6.58 13.68
CA ASP A 233 25.10 -5.47 13.68
C ASP A 233 25.06 -4.70 12.35
N ASN A 234 25.75 -5.21 11.32
CA ASN A 234 25.87 -4.54 10.03
C ASN A 234 25.63 -5.51 8.87
N LEU A 235 24.57 -5.31 8.11
CA LEU A 235 24.24 -6.13 6.93
C LEU A 235 25.26 -6.02 5.79
N ALA A 236 26.04 -4.94 5.72
CA ALA A 236 27.11 -4.82 4.75
C ALA A 236 28.22 -5.87 4.96
N GLU A 237 28.35 -6.44 6.17
CA GLU A 237 29.27 -7.56 6.44
C GLU A 237 28.68 -8.90 5.98
N VAL A 238 27.35 -9.03 5.99
CA VAL A 238 26.66 -10.22 5.49
C VAL A 238 26.55 -10.19 3.98
N TRP A 239 26.17 -9.05 3.41
CA TRP A 239 25.95 -8.84 1.99
C TRP A 239 26.70 -7.59 1.48
N PRO A 240 28.00 -7.71 1.16
CA PRO A 240 28.83 -6.56 0.75
C PRO A 240 28.41 -5.89 -0.55
N ASP A 241 27.65 -6.59 -1.39
CA ASP A 241 27.14 -6.08 -2.66
C ASP A 241 25.68 -5.59 -2.58
N LEU A 242 25.09 -5.51 -1.36
CA LEU A 242 23.75 -4.98 -1.17
C LEU A 242 23.71 -3.47 -1.49
N GLU A 243 22.88 -3.06 -2.44
CA GLU A 243 22.92 -1.71 -2.99
C GLU A 243 21.56 -1.01 -3.12
N VAL A 244 20.42 -1.73 -3.08
CA VAL A 244 19.10 -1.11 -3.19
C VAL A 244 18.00 -1.85 -2.45
N PHE A 245 17.08 -1.08 -1.87
CA PHE A 245 15.81 -1.56 -1.34
C PHE A 245 14.65 -0.89 -2.06
N PHE A 246 13.88 -1.68 -2.83
CA PHE A 246 12.59 -1.27 -3.37
C PHE A 246 11.52 -1.50 -2.31
N HIS A 247 10.96 -0.45 -1.79
CA HIS A 247 10.00 -0.50 -0.69
C HIS A 247 8.68 0.18 -1.06
N GLY A 248 7.62 -0.22 -0.39
CA GLY A 248 6.29 0.34 -0.58
C GLY A 248 5.27 -0.25 0.37
N GLY A 249 4.01 0.08 0.18
CA GLY A 249 2.90 -0.38 1.01
C GLY A 249 2.69 0.41 2.30
N VAL A 250 3.75 0.98 2.87
CA VAL A 250 3.72 1.85 4.04
C VAL A 250 4.73 2.99 3.88
N ALA A 251 4.53 4.10 4.59
CA ALA A 251 5.48 5.20 4.59
C ALA A 251 6.86 4.75 5.08
N PHE A 252 7.92 5.10 4.35
CA PHE A 252 9.28 4.68 4.68
C PHE A 252 9.96 5.58 5.71
N THR A 253 9.55 6.82 5.80
CA THR A 253 10.18 7.84 6.67
C THR A 253 10.45 7.36 8.10
N PRO A 254 9.52 6.66 8.81
CA PRO A 254 9.77 6.18 10.17
C PRO A 254 10.83 5.08 10.26
N TYR A 255 11.11 4.40 9.17
CA TYR A 255 12.06 3.28 9.13
C TYR A 255 13.44 3.68 8.62
N ARG A 256 13.56 4.81 7.93
CA ARG A 256 14.77 5.22 7.18
C ARG A 256 16.05 5.18 8.04
N GLU A 257 16.03 5.78 9.21
CA GLU A 257 17.22 5.85 10.08
C GLU A 257 17.59 4.46 10.64
N GLN A 258 16.61 3.64 10.96
CA GLN A 258 16.87 2.26 11.39
C GLN A 258 17.51 1.43 10.27
N TYR A 259 17.03 1.57 9.03
CA TYR A 259 17.66 0.90 7.89
C TYR A 259 19.09 1.36 7.67
N LYS A 260 19.41 2.65 7.80
CA LYS A 260 20.78 3.17 7.75
C LYS A 260 21.68 2.59 8.84
N GLN A 261 21.14 2.38 10.04
CA GLN A 261 21.88 1.76 11.14
C GLN A 261 22.14 0.28 10.90
N LEU A 262 21.18 -0.44 10.31
CA LEU A 262 21.33 -1.86 9.99
C LEU A 262 22.21 -2.10 8.75
N ILE A 263 22.23 -1.15 7.79
CA ILE A 263 22.98 -1.27 6.52
C ILE A 263 23.92 -0.08 6.43
N ARG A 264 25.09 -0.21 7.04
CA ARG A 264 26.12 0.84 7.04
C ARG A 264 26.93 0.80 5.77
N SER A 265 26.35 1.31 4.67
CA SER A 265 26.96 1.32 3.35
C SER A 265 26.57 2.57 2.58
N ASP A 266 27.55 3.29 2.07
CA ASP A 266 27.36 4.46 1.19
C ASP A 266 26.82 4.08 -0.20
N LYS A 267 26.78 2.78 -0.52
CA LYS A 267 26.23 2.27 -1.78
C LYS A 267 24.73 2.04 -1.72
N MET A 268 24.14 2.11 -0.52
CA MET A 268 22.75 1.72 -0.31
C MET A 268 21.78 2.81 -0.75
N HIS A 269 20.86 2.45 -1.67
CA HIS A 269 19.79 3.28 -2.16
C HIS A 269 18.43 2.77 -1.67
N TYR A 270 17.50 3.69 -1.44
CA TYR A 270 16.13 3.38 -1.05
C TYR A 270 15.21 3.98 -2.10
N MET A 271 14.42 3.13 -2.77
CA MET A 271 13.50 3.55 -3.84
C MET A 271 12.07 3.20 -3.47
N GLU A 272 11.25 4.23 -3.38
CA GLU A 272 9.83 4.06 -3.10
C GLU A 272 9.07 3.58 -4.34
N THR A 273 8.15 2.63 -4.12
CA THR A 273 7.24 2.10 -5.12
C THR A 273 5.80 2.20 -4.60
N TYR A 274 4.88 2.63 -5.46
CA TYR A 274 3.47 2.61 -5.15
C TYR A 274 2.78 1.48 -5.92
N ASN A 275 2.79 0.32 -5.30
CA ASN A 275 2.14 -0.89 -5.79
C ASN A 275 1.03 -1.31 -4.80
N ALA A 276 -0.21 -1.25 -5.24
CA ALA A 276 -1.40 -1.67 -4.51
C ALA A 276 -2.06 -2.88 -5.18
N SER A 277 -3.01 -3.52 -4.50
CA SER A 277 -3.80 -4.62 -5.08
C SER A 277 -4.53 -4.20 -6.36
N GLU A 278 -4.90 -2.93 -6.44
CA GLU A 278 -5.62 -2.29 -7.53
C GLU A 278 -4.73 -1.96 -8.75
N GLY A 279 -3.41 -1.81 -8.55
CA GLY A 279 -2.49 -1.48 -9.63
C GLY A 279 -1.11 -1.03 -9.16
N PHE A 280 -0.23 -0.77 -10.11
CA PHE A 280 1.09 -0.20 -9.88
C PHE A 280 1.12 1.23 -10.45
N PHE A 281 1.30 2.23 -9.60
CA PHE A 281 1.02 3.63 -9.95
C PHE A 281 2.25 4.52 -9.99
N GLY A 282 3.25 4.26 -9.15
CA GLY A 282 4.38 5.16 -9.02
C GLY A 282 5.70 4.49 -8.69
N LEU A 283 6.79 5.13 -9.15
CA LEU A 283 8.17 4.74 -8.91
C LEU A 283 9.01 5.96 -8.62
N GLN A 284 9.75 5.96 -7.54
CA GLN A 284 10.83 6.95 -7.35
C GLN A 284 11.89 6.75 -8.45
N ASN A 285 12.19 7.79 -9.18
CA ASN A 285 13.12 7.75 -10.31
C ASN A 285 14.30 8.72 -10.17
N ASP A 286 14.47 9.29 -8.99
CA ASP A 286 15.58 10.19 -8.63
C ASP A 286 15.89 9.99 -7.14
N PHE A 287 17.12 9.64 -6.81
CA PHE A 287 17.52 9.40 -5.41
C PHE A 287 17.45 10.66 -4.54
N SER A 288 17.55 11.84 -5.16
CA SER A 288 17.48 13.14 -4.48
C SER A 288 16.05 13.69 -4.34
N ASP A 289 15.09 13.14 -5.07
CA ASP A 289 13.69 13.58 -5.10
C ASP A 289 12.79 12.47 -4.49
N PRO A 290 12.13 12.72 -3.35
CA PRO A 290 11.23 11.74 -2.73
C PRO A 290 9.93 11.52 -3.51
N SER A 291 9.63 12.34 -4.51
CA SER A 291 8.42 12.15 -5.32
C SER A 291 8.58 10.99 -6.31
N MET A 292 7.46 10.33 -6.57
CA MET A 292 7.39 9.21 -7.50
C MET A 292 6.95 9.66 -8.89
N LEU A 293 7.57 9.12 -9.92
CA LEU A 293 7.10 9.21 -11.30
C LEU A 293 5.77 8.47 -11.44
N LEU A 294 4.74 9.13 -11.96
CA LEU A 294 3.47 8.47 -12.28
C LEU A 294 3.63 7.57 -13.51
N MET A 295 3.26 6.30 -13.38
CA MET A 295 3.38 5.32 -14.45
C MET A 295 2.16 5.39 -15.37
N ILE A 296 2.29 6.05 -16.52
CA ILE A 296 1.17 6.49 -17.36
C ILE A 296 0.93 5.66 -18.61
N ASP A 297 1.75 4.65 -18.90
CA ASP A 297 1.61 3.78 -20.08
C ASP A 297 1.26 2.31 -19.72
N TYR A 298 0.99 2.05 -18.44
CA TYR A 298 0.49 0.75 -17.97
C TYR A 298 -1.00 0.56 -18.32
N GLY A 299 -1.60 -0.52 -17.86
CA GLY A 299 -3.04 -0.75 -18.03
C GLY A 299 -3.93 0.07 -17.07
N VAL A 300 -3.55 1.30 -16.75
CA VAL A 300 -4.25 2.20 -15.81
C VAL A 300 -4.50 3.55 -16.45
N PHE A 301 -5.76 3.96 -16.48
CA PHE A 301 -6.19 5.31 -16.83
C PHE A 301 -6.54 6.06 -15.54
N TYR A 302 -6.05 7.30 -15.41
CA TYR A 302 -6.13 8.10 -14.19
C TYR A 302 -7.10 9.27 -14.33
N GLU A 303 -7.89 9.46 -13.27
CA GLU A 303 -8.71 10.64 -13.01
C GLU A 303 -8.48 11.06 -11.54
N PHE A 304 -8.83 12.31 -11.21
CA PHE A 304 -8.56 12.89 -9.90
C PHE A 304 -9.75 13.71 -9.43
N ILE A 305 -10.09 13.61 -8.12
CA ILE A 305 -11.10 14.42 -7.47
C ILE A 305 -10.37 15.38 -6.51
N PRO A 306 -10.47 16.71 -6.67
CA PRO A 306 -9.96 17.64 -5.67
C PRO A 306 -10.52 17.31 -4.29
N MET A 307 -9.69 17.46 -3.24
CA MET A 307 -10.10 17.03 -1.90
C MET A 307 -11.33 17.77 -1.36
N GLU A 308 -11.53 19.01 -1.77
CA GLU A 308 -12.71 19.82 -1.44
C GLU A 308 -14.02 19.23 -2.01
N ASP A 309 -13.94 18.44 -3.07
CA ASP A 309 -15.10 17.82 -3.74
C ASP A 309 -15.36 16.38 -3.31
N VAL A 310 -14.43 15.77 -2.57
CA VAL A 310 -14.58 14.38 -2.11
C VAL A 310 -15.76 14.24 -1.16
N GLY A 311 -16.69 13.33 -1.49
CA GLY A 311 -17.91 13.09 -0.70
C GLY A 311 -19.05 14.05 -1.03
N THR A 312 -18.92 14.94 -1.98
CA THR A 312 -20.04 15.72 -2.51
C THR A 312 -20.90 14.87 -3.46
N GLU A 313 -22.13 15.26 -3.68
CA GLU A 313 -23.08 14.54 -4.54
C GLU A 313 -22.61 14.50 -6.01
N ASN A 314 -21.99 15.58 -6.49
CA ASN A 314 -21.49 15.73 -7.85
C ASN A 314 -20.04 16.24 -7.81
N PRO A 315 -19.05 15.40 -7.52
CA PRO A 315 -17.67 15.83 -7.42
C PRO A 315 -17.13 16.28 -8.79
N HIS A 316 -16.36 17.34 -8.80
CA HIS A 316 -15.60 17.74 -9.99
C HIS A 316 -14.46 16.75 -10.20
N ILE A 317 -14.38 16.14 -11.38
CA ILE A 317 -13.40 15.12 -11.72
C ILE A 317 -12.56 15.61 -12.88
N VAL A 318 -11.26 15.60 -12.68
CA VAL A 318 -10.30 16.10 -13.68
C VAL A 318 -9.43 14.96 -14.23
N PRO A 319 -9.11 14.97 -15.53
CA PRO A 319 -8.10 14.08 -16.11
C PRO A 319 -6.70 14.50 -15.65
N LEU A 320 -5.70 13.68 -15.94
CA LEU A 320 -4.30 13.94 -15.57
C LEU A 320 -3.78 15.29 -16.10
N THR A 321 -4.23 15.73 -17.28
CA THR A 321 -3.82 17.01 -17.89
C THR A 321 -4.18 18.24 -17.06
N ASP A 322 -5.27 18.15 -16.32
CA ASP A 322 -5.91 19.29 -15.65
C ASP A 322 -5.54 19.39 -14.16
N VAL A 323 -4.73 18.46 -13.65
CA VAL A 323 -4.25 18.54 -12.26
C VAL A 323 -3.38 19.76 -12.03
N GLU A 324 -3.45 20.32 -10.85
CA GLU A 324 -2.66 21.46 -10.39
C GLU A 324 -1.53 20.99 -9.46
N LEU A 325 -0.39 21.69 -9.51
CA LEU A 325 0.72 21.41 -8.60
C LEU A 325 0.35 21.81 -7.17
N ASN A 326 0.84 21.00 -6.22
CA ASN A 326 0.68 21.23 -4.78
C ASN A 326 -0.77 21.18 -4.26
N LYS A 327 -1.73 20.75 -5.08
CA LYS A 327 -3.11 20.49 -4.70
C LYS A 327 -3.29 19.00 -4.38
N ASN A 328 -4.06 18.69 -3.35
CA ASN A 328 -4.39 17.33 -2.99
C ASN A 328 -5.58 16.78 -3.77
N TYR A 329 -5.46 15.54 -4.23
CA TYR A 329 -6.49 14.85 -5.00
C TYR A 329 -6.73 13.45 -4.46
N ALA A 330 -7.98 13.01 -4.46
CA ALA A 330 -8.31 11.60 -4.37
C ALA A 330 -8.10 10.95 -5.75
N MET A 331 -7.39 9.82 -5.78
CA MET A 331 -7.09 9.09 -7.01
C MET A 331 -8.26 8.21 -7.42
N VAL A 332 -8.67 8.31 -8.68
CA VAL A 332 -9.66 7.47 -9.35
C VAL A 332 -8.99 6.75 -10.51
N ILE A 333 -9.22 5.45 -10.63
CA ILE A 333 -8.56 4.63 -11.64
C ILE A 333 -9.55 3.81 -12.47
N SER A 334 -9.17 3.59 -13.73
CA SER A 334 -9.78 2.55 -14.57
C SER A 334 -8.67 1.63 -15.06
N THR A 335 -8.82 0.31 -14.88
CA THR A 335 -7.71 -0.63 -15.05
C THR A 335 -8.06 -1.81 -15.93
N SER A 336 -7.03 -2.44 -16.49
CA SER A 336 -7.15 -3.73 -17.20
C SER A 336 -7.48 -4.92 -16.29
N CYS A 337 -7.77 -4.67 -15.00
CA CYS A 337 -8.33 -5.65 -14.07
C CYS A 337 -9.86 -5.56 -13.93
N GLY A 338 -10.50 -4.59 -14.60
CA GLY A 338 -11.95 -4.37 -14.54
C GLY A 338 -12.38 -3.44 -13.41
N LEU A 339 -11.47 -2.65 -12.85
CA LEU A 339 -11.84 -1.51 -12.01
C LEU A 339 -12.16 -0.33 -12.92
N TRP A 340 -13.34 0.24 -12.77
CA TRP A 340 -13.85 1.30 -13.65
C TRP A 340 -14.22 2.53 -12.85
N ARG A 341 -13.54 3.65 -13.10
CA ARG A 341 -13.68 4.89 -12.35
C ARG A 341 -13.71 4.63 -10.84
N TYR A 342 -12.83 3.73 -10.41
CA TYR A 342 -12.76 3.22 -9.05
C TYR A 342 -11.97 4.17 -8.15
N MET A 343 -12.62 4.66 -7.10
CA MET A 343 -11.98 5.48 -6.08
C MET A 343 -11.19 4.56 -5.12
N ILE A 344 -9.86 4.54 -5.26
CA ILE A 344 -8.98 3.67 -4.47
C ILE A 344 -8.95 4.07 -2.99
N GLY A 345 -9.22 5.35 -2.72
CA GLY A 345 -9.22 5.91 -1.36
C GLY A 345 -7.92 6.56 -0.95
N ASP A 346 -6.86 6.48 -1.75
CA ASP A 346 -5.60 7.18 -1.50
C ASP A 346 -5.65 8.62 -2.03
N THR A 347 -4.91 9.50 -1.36
CA THR A 347 -4.76 10.89 -1.77
C THR A 347 -3.32 11.18 -2.19
N VAL A 348 -3.19 11.96 -3.25
CA VAL A 348 -1.91 12.32 -3.86
C VAL A 348 -1.82 13.81 -4.10
N LYS A 349 -0.58 14.30 -4.14
CA LYS A 349 -0.26 15.70 -4.48
C LYS A 349 0.83 15.71 -5.54
N PHE A 350 0.57 16.38 -6.66
CA PHE A 350 1.53 16.52 -7.74
C PHE A 350 2.61 17.54 -7.39
N THR A 351 3.86 17.15 -7.62
CA THR A 351 5.05 17.99 -7.40
C THR A 351 5.67 18.46 -8.71
N ASN A 352 5.40 17.76 -9.82
CA ASN A 352 5.85 18.10 -11.17
C ASN A 352 4.83 17.60 -12.21
N LYS A 353 4.75 18.27 -13.38
CA LYS A 353 3.88 17.88 -14.52
C LYS A 353 4.68 17.35 -15.73
N HIS A 354 5.98 17.60 -15.80
CA HIS A 354 6.82 17.25 -16.96
C HIS A 354 8.15 16.59 -16.51
N PRO A 355 8.17 15.29 -16.25
CA PRO A 355 7.07 14.32 -16.19
C PRO A 355 6.18 14.49 -14.95
N TYR A 356 5.00 13.88 -14.96
CA TYR A 356 4.14 13.88 -13.77
C TYR A 356 4.81 13.13 -12.62
N LYS A 357 5.05 13.86 -11.54
CA LYS A 357 5.54 13.32 -10.27
C LYS A 357 4.59 13.68 -9.14
N PHE A 358 4.49 12.80 -8.17
CA PHE A 358 3.57 12.97 -7.04
C PHE A 358 4.12 12.36 -5.75
N VAL A 359 3.52 12.75 -4.65
CA VAL A 359 3.67 12.13 -3.33
C VAL A 359 2.32 11.64 -2.83
N ILE A 360 2.30 10.55 -2.08
CA ILE A 360 1.11 10.08 -1.37
C ILE A 360 0.95 10.96 -0.13
N THR A 361 -0.22 11.55 0.06
CA THR A 361 -0.51 12.47 1.18
C THR A 361 -1.37 11.85 2.27
N GLY A 362 -1.98 10.68 2.00
CA GLY A 362 -2.82 9.98 2.96
C GLY A 362 -3.97 9.25 2.30
N ARG A 363 -5.11 9.25 2.98
CA ARG A 363 -6.35 8.65 2.48
C ARG A 363 -7.54 9.58 2.61
N THR A 364 -8.58 9.32 1.79
CA THR A 364 -9.87 10.05 1.83
C THR A 364 -10.64 9.82 3.13
N LYS A 365 -10.31 8.78 3.89
CA LYS A 365 -10.84 8.49 5.23
C LYS A 365 -9.69 8.41 6.24
N HIS A 366 -9.91 8.88 7.46
CA HIS A 366 -8.94 8.73 8.54
C HIS A 366 -8.74 7.25 8.88
N PHE A 367 -7.49 6.82 9.00
CA PHE A 367 -7.13 5.44 9.28
C PHE A 367 -5.66 5.35 9.69
N ILE A 368 -5.24 4.22 10.26
CA ILE A 368 -3.83 3.90 10.54
C ILE A 368 -3.40 2.73 9.66
N ASN A 369 -2.33 2.93 8.91
CA ASN A 369 -1.70 1.90 8.08
C ASN A 369 -0.17 1.96 8.18
N ALA A 370 0.34 2.24 9.36
CA ALA A 370 1.77 2.42 9.58
C ALA A 370 2.55 1.10 9.47
N PHE A 371 1.87 -0.02 9.70
CA PHE A 371 2.45 -1.37 9.71
C PHE A 371 1.77 -2.31 8.69
N GLY A 372 0.85 -1.81 7.88
CA GLY A 372 0.05 -2.58 6.93
C GLY A 372 -1.25 -3.15 7.53
N GLU A 373 -1.75 -2.55 8.61
CA GLU A 373 -2.95 -2.98 9.35
C GLU A 373 -4.25 -2.35 8.84
N GLU A 374 -4.16 -1.27 8.06
CA GLU A 374 -5.29 -0.52 7.48
C GLU A 374 -6.49 -0.36 8.44
N LEU A 375 -6.21 0.10 9.66
CA LEU A 375 -7.21 0.31 10.68
C LEU A 375 -8.05 1.55 10.35
N MET A 376 -9.32 1.34 10.03
CA MET A 376 -10.26 2.40 9.66
C MET A 376 -10.96 2.98 10.89
N VAL A 377 -11.49 4.21 10.80
CA VAL A 377 -12.26 4.84 11.88
C VAL A 377 -13.45 3.96 12.30
N ASP A 378 -14.13 3.35 11.35
CA ASP A 378 -15.23 2.43 11.66
C ASP A 378 -14.79 1.22 12.48
N ASN A 379 -13.61 0.64 12.19
CA ASN A 379 -13.05 -0.44 13.01
C ASN A 379 -12.76 0.06 14.44
N ALA A 380 -12.19 1.26 14.55
CA ALA A 380 -11.92 1.89 15.84
C ALA A 380 -13.19 2.09 16.67
N GLU A 381 -14.25 2.64 16.06
CA GLU A 381 -15.51 2.90 16.73
C GLU A 381 -16.24 1.62 17.16
N GLN A 382 -16.25 0.59 16.32
CA GLN A 382 -16.80 -0.71 16.69
C GLN A 382 -16.01 -1.37 17.83
N GLY A 383 -14.67 -1.31 17.79
CA GLY A 383 -13.82 -1.83 18.85
C GLY A 383 -14.04 -1.12 20.19
N LEU A 384 -14.10 0.22 20.15
CA LEU A 384 -14.37 1.06 21.32
C LEU A 384 -15.76 0.78 21.92
N ALA A 385 -16.80 0.65 21.08
CA ALA A 385 -18.14 0.31 21.54
C ALA A 385 -18.16 -1.00 22.32
N LYS A 386 -17.50 -2.06 21.81
CA LYS A 386 -17.39 -3.34 22.53
C LYS A 386 -16.60 -3.23 23.84
N ALA A 387 -15.54 -2.44 23.85
CA ALA A 387 -14.75 -2.22 25.05
C ALA A 387 -15.56 -1.44 26.12
N CYS A 388 -16.33 -0.43 25.71
CA CYS A 388 -17.24 0.29 26.59
C CYS A 388 -18.33 -0.62 27.15
N GLU A 389 -18.99 -1.43 26.32
CA GLU A 389 -20.02 -2.40 26.74
C GLU A 389 -19.48 -3.39 27.78
N ALA A 390 -18.28 -3.92 27.54
CA ALA A 390 -17.68 -4.93 28.42
C ALA A 390 -17.16 -4.36 29.76
N THR A 391 -16.92 -3.05 29.88
CA THR A 391 -16.24 -2.43 31.04
C THR A 391 -17.06 -1.32 31.70
N GLY A 392 -18.25 -1.02 31.19
CA GLY A 392 -19.09 0.08 31.67
C GLY A 392 -18.52 1.48 31.40
N ALA A 393 -17.47 1.59 30.61
CA ALA A 393 -16.84 2.87 30.26
C ALA A 393 -17.73 3.71 29.33
N GLN A 394 -17.58 5.03 29.40
CA GLN A 394 -18.17 5.97 28.45
C GLN A 394 -17.08 6.92 27.93
N ILE A 395 -16.98 7.08 26.62
CA ILE A 395 -15.96 7.89 25.96
C ILE A 395 -16.58 9.21 25.49
N ILE A 396 -15.86 10.31 25.69
CA ILE A 396 -16.17 11.64 25.13
C ILE A 396 -15.59 11.74 23.71
N ASP A 397 -14.29 11.53 23.57
CA ASP A 397 -13.58 11.57 22.31
C ASP A 397 -12.27 10.77 22.38
N TYR A 398 -11.63 10.54 21.21
CA TYR A 398 -10.37 9.83 21.14
C TYR A 398 -9.54 10.25 19.92
N SER A 399 -8.24 10.00 20.02
CA SER A 399 -7.31 10.03 18.88
C SER A 399 -6.32 8.88 19.03
N ALA A 400 -5.92 8.28 17.91
CA ALA A 400 -4.92 7.22 17.91
C ALA A 400 -3.89 7.42 16.81
N ALA A 401 -2.65 7.07 17.11
CA ALA A 401 -1.54 7.13 16.17
C ALA A 401 -0.54 6.00 16.44
N PRO A 402 0.30 5.62 15.45
CA PRO A 402 1.31 4.60 15.63
C PRO A 402 2.46 5.08 16.52
N VAL A 403 3.01 4.17 17.31
CA VAL A 403 4.35 4.28 17.91
C VAL A 403 5.27 3.39 17.10
N PHE A 404 6.31 3.98 16.54
CA PHE A 404 7.26 3.26 15.70
C PHE A 404 8.35 2.59 16.52
N MET A 405 8.92 1.51 15.98
CA MET A 405 10.01 0.79 16.62
C MET A 405 11.24 1.70 16.71
N ASP A 406 11.80 1.80 17.90
CA ASP A 406 13.13 2.37 18.14
C ASP A 406 14.02 1.36 18.89
N ALA A 407 15.16 1.82 19.42
CA ALA A 407 16.07 0.95 20.18
C ALA A 407 15.42 0.40 21.48
N HIS A 408 14.35 1.01 21.98
CA HIS A 408 13.73 0.71 23.27
C HIS A 408 12.24 0.36 23.19
N ALA A 409 11.57 0.64 22.05
CA ALA A 409 10.13 0.42 21.85
C ALA A 409 9.84 -0.47 20.65
N LYS A 410 8.85 -1.37 20.79
CA LYS A 410 8.27 -2.12 19.67
C LYS A 410 7.07 -1.38 19.10
N CYS A 411 6.75 -1.62 17.84
CA CYS A 411 5.59 -1.02 17.17
C CYS A 411 4.29 -1.31 17.91
N ARG A 412 3.47 -0.28 18.12
CA ARG A 412 2.12 -0.40 18.72
C ARG A 412 1.24 0.77 18.27
N HIS A 413 -0.05 0.68 18.52
CA HIS A 413 -0.95 1.83 18.49
C HIS A 413 -1.02 2.46 19.87
N GLN A 414 -0.92 3.79 19.93
CA GLN A 414 -1.16 4.58 21.13
C GLN A 414 -2.49 5.31 20.96
N TRP A 415 -3.38 5.09 21.93
CA TRP A 415 -4.73 5.65 21.96
C TRP A 415 -4.82 6.65 23.08
N LEU A 416 -5.12 7.89 22.76
CA LEU A 416 -5.43 8.96 23.70
C LEU A 416 -6.96 9.05 23.80
N ILE A 417 -7.52 8.73 24.97
CA ILE A 417 -8.98 8.61 25.16
C ILE A 417 -9.44 9.48 26.32
N GLU A 418 -10.41 10.35 26.05
CA GLU A 418 -11.12 11.12 27.07
C GLU A 418 -12.37 10.35 27.49
N PHE A 419 -12.42 9.96 28.76
CA PHE A 419 -13.54 9.22 29.33
C PHE A 419 -14.52 10.14 30.04
N ALA A 420 -15.81 9.97 29.77
CA ALA A 420 -16.89 10.51 30.60
C ALA A 420 -17.10 9.65 31.84
N VAL A 421 -16.95 8.31 31.70
CA VAL A 421 -16.97 7.34 32.78
C VAL A 421 -15.80 6.40 32.55
N MET A 422 -14.90 6.34 33.54
CA MET A 422 -13.73 5.45 33.48
C MET A 422 -14.15 3.98 33.50
N PRO A 423 -13.42 3.10 32.79
CA PRO A 423 -13.63 1.65 32.90
C PRO A 423 -13.24 1.15 34.31
N ASP A 424 -13.86 0.07 34.77
CA ASP A 424 -13.50 -0.58 36.04
C ASP A 424 -12.01 -1.03 36.04
N SER A 425 -11.48 -1.42 34.88
CA SER A 425 -10.08 -1.75 34.66
C SER A 425 -9.63 -1.27 33.28
N LEU A 426 -8.65 -0.39 33.25
CA LEU A 426 -8.04 0.12 32.02
C LEU A 426 -7.32 -1.01 31.24
N GLU A 427 -6.71 -1.96 31.95
CA GLU A 427 -6.08 -3.12 31.37
C GLU A 427 -7.11 -4.01 30.65
N ASN A 428 -8.26 -4.27 31.30
CA ASN A 428 -9.35 -5.05 30.69
C ASN A 428 -9.93 -4.30 29.48
N PHE A 429 -10.12 -2.99 29.58
CA PHE A 429 -10.59 -2.17 28.46
C PHE A 429 -9.64 -2.27 27.26
N SER A 430 -8.33 -2.09 27.49
CA SER A 430 -7.30 -2.21 26.46
C SER A 430 -7.31 -3.59 25.77
N ARG A 431 -7.42 -4.64 26.59
CA ARG A 431 -7.47 -6.03 26.08
C ARG A 431 -8.73 -6.30 25.24
N VAL A 432 -9.89 -5.83 25.67
CA VAL A 432 -11.15 -6.00 24.93
C VAL A 432 -11.10 -5.20 23.63
N LEU A 433 -10.59 -3.97 23.65
CA LEU A 433 -10.41 -3.15 22.45
C LEU A 433 -9.47 -3.86 21.46
N ASP A 434 -8.30 -4.27 21.89
CA ASP A 434 -7.32 -4.95 21.03
C ASP A 434 -7.87 -6.25 20.42
N THR A 435 -8.56 -7.08 21.22
CA THR A 435 -9.18 -8.31 20.75
C THR A 435 -10.31 -8.03 19.75
N SER A 436 -11.13 -7.00 20.02
CA SER A 436 -12.21 -6.60 19.13
C SER A 436 -11.69 -6.09 17.78
N LEU A 437 -10.61 -5.31 17.78
CA LEU A 437 -9.96 -4.85 16.55
C LEU A 437 -9.42 -6.04 15.72
N GLN A 438 -8.81 -7.03 16.35
CA GLN A 438 -8.38 -8.26 15.68
C GLN A 438 -9.56 -9.02 15.03
N GLN A 439 -10.71 -9.08 15.71
CA GLN A 439 -11.90 -9.75 15.18
C GLN A 439 -12.54 -9.02 14.00
N ILE A 440 -12.45 -7.68 13.98
CA ILE A 440 -13.09 -6.82 12.99
C ILE A 440 -12.19 -6.63 11.76
N ASN A 441 -10.88 -6.56 11.96
CA ASN A 441 -9.90 -6.23 10.92
C ASN A 441 -8.86 -7.35 10.79
N SER A 442 -8.87 -8.06 9.66
CA SER A 442 -7.99 -9.20 9.40
C SER A 442 -6.52 -8.81 9.24
N ASP A 443 -6.23 -7.59 8.78
CA ASP A 443 -4.84 -7.14 8.63
C ASP A 443 -4.27 -6.72 9.99
N TYR A 444 -5.08 -6.06 10.83
CA TYR A 444 -4.71 -5.83 12.21
C TYR A 444 -4.47 -7.15 12.97
N GLU A 445 -5.37 -8.16 12.81
CA GLU A 445 -5.19 -9.50 13.37
C GLU A 445 -3.86 -10.13 12.94
N ALA A 446 -3.55 -10.07 11.65
CA ALA A 446 -2.30 -10.61 11.11
C ALA A 446 -1.05 -9.92 11.70
N LYS A 447 -1.08 -8.58 11.89
CA LYS A 447 0.04 -7.83 12.49
C LYS A 447 0.17 -8.07 13.99
N ARG A 448 -0.95 -8.35 14.68
CA ARG A 448 -1.00 -8.67 16.11
C ARG A 448 -0.58 -10.12 16.40
N HIS A 449 -0.53 -10.99 15.37
CA HIS A 449 -0.20 -12.39 15.55
C HIS A 449 1.12 -12.58 16.33
N LYS A 450 1.04 -13.23 17.49
CA LYS A 450 2.16 -13.47 18.40
C LYS A 450 2.99 -12.21 18.79
N ASN A 451 2.44 -11.01 18.64
CA ASN A 451 3.11 -9.75 18.94
C ASN A 451 4.43 -9.53 18.17
N ILE A 452 4.55 -10.09 16.97
CA ILE A 452 5.79 -10.01 16.18
C ILE A 452 5.95 -8.64 15.58
N THR A 453 4.96 -8.19 14.82
CA THR A 453 5.00 -6.89 14.11
C THR A 453 4.41 -5.79 14.98
N LEU A 454 3.25 -6.03 15.59
CA LEU A 454 2.50 -5.05 16.36
C LEU A 454 2.24 -5.59 17.79
N GLN A 455 2.67 -4.85 18.81
CA GLN A 455 2.40 -5.13 20.20
C GLN A 455 0.95 -4.78 20.58
N PRO A 456 0.43 -5.23 21.75
CA PRO A 456 -0.82 -4.73 22.31
C PRO A 456 -0.86 -3.22 22.30
N LEU A 457 -2.04 -2.66 22.00
CA LEU A 457 -2.23 -1.22 22.01
C LEU A 457 -2.03 -0.63 23.42
N GLU A 458 -1.61 0.62 23.45
CA GLU A 458 -1.41 1.39 24.67
C GLU A 458 -2.50 2.46 24.78
N ILE A 459 -3.09 2.59 25.97
CA ILE A 459 -4.08 3.63 26.24
C ILE A 459 -3.49 4.67 27.16
N ILE A 460 -3.57 5.94 26.76
CA ILE A 460 -3.32 7.10 27.60
C ILE A 460 -4.67 7.74 27.89
N VAL A 461 -4.93 7.97 29.15
CA VAL A 461 -6.14 8.68 29.59
C VAL A 461 -5.94 10.18 29.37
N ALA A 462 -6.82 10.77 28.57
CA ALA A 462 -6.85 12.21 28.38
C ALA A 462 -7.48 12.90 29.60
N ARG A 463 -6.91 14.05 29.99
CA ARG A 463 -7.56 14.90 31.00
C ARG A 463 -8.90 15.44 30.48
N PRO A 464 -9.83 15.82 31.38
CA PRO A 464 -11.09 16.43 30.97
C PRO A 464 -10.90 17.65 30.07
N ASN A 465 -11.70 17.75 29.02
CA ASN A 465 -11.71 18.81 27.99
C ASN A 465 -10.42 18.94 27.16
N LEU A 466 -9.54 17.91 27.12
CA LEU A 466 -8.31 17.97 26.36
C LEU A 466 -8.55 18.28 24.87
N PHE A 467 -9.44 17.53 24.24
CA PHE A 467 -9.71 17.68 22.81
C PHE A 467 -10.40 19.01 22.48
N HIS A 468 -11.23 19.51 23.37
CA HIS A 468 -11.84 20.83 23.27
C HIS A 468 -10.78 21.93 23.32
N ASP A 469 -9.86 21.87 24.27
CA ASP A 469 -8.79 22.84 24.46
C ASP A 469 -7.84 22.85 23.24
N TRP A 470 -7.47 21.65 22.76
CA TRP A 470 -6.64 21.51 21.55
C TRP A 470 -7.30 22.14 20.31
N LEU A 471 -8.60 21.90 20.09
CA LEU A 471 -9.35 22.56 19.01
C LEU A 471 -9.41 24.07 19.17
N LYS A 472 -9.53 24.57 20.41
CA LYS A 472 -9.52 25.99 20.75
C LYS A 472 -8.19 26.64 20.38
N GLU A 473 -7.05 26.03 20.77
CA GLU A 473 -5.71 26.53 20.43
C GLU A 473 -5.48 26.58 18.92
N LYS A 474 -6.03 25.63 18.17
CA LYS A 474 -5.96 25.61 16.71
C LYS A 474 -6.90 26.61 16.03
N GLY A 475 -7.69 27.38 16.78
CA GLY A 475 -8.68 28.29 16.23
C GLY A 475 -9.82 27.57 15.48
N LYS A 476 -10.07 26.31 15.81
CA LYS A 476 -11.01 25.41 15.15
C LYS A 476 -12.26 25.11 16.00
N LEU A 477 -12.51 25.87 17.05
CA LEU A 477 -13.75 25.79 17.83
C LEU A 477 -14.92 26.39 17.03
N GLY A 478 -15.93 25.57 16.84
CA GLY A 478 -17.13 25.95 16.08
C GLY A 478 -17.06 25.54 14.62
N GLY A 479 -18.17 25.04 14.06
CA GLY A 479 -18.24 24.51 12.70
C GLY A 479 -17.99 23.00 12.60
N GLN A 480 -17.59 22.53 11.43
CA GLN A 480 -17.42 21.09 11.13
C GLN A 480 -16.08 20.51 11.52
N HIS A 481 -15.24 21.23 12.26
CA HIS A 481 -13.91 20.76 12.64
C HIS A 481 -14.03 19.66 13.73
N LYS A 482 -13.39 18.52 13.45
CA LYS A 482 -13.38 17.35 14.33
C LYS A 482 -11.94 17.00 14.70
N VAL A 483 -11.76 16.38 15.87
CA VAL A 483 -10.51 15.76 16.28
C VAL A 483 -10.13 14.68 15.25
N PRO A 484 -8.86 14.65 14.77
CA PRO A 484 -8.38 13.55 13.95
C PRO A 484 -8.39 12.25 14.76
N ARG A 485 -9.34 11.35 14.46
CA ARG A 485 -9.53 10.12 15.24
C ARG A 485 -8.42 9.10 15.03
N LEU A 486 -7.97 8.95 13.79
CA LEU A 486 -6.85 8.10 13.42
C LEU A 486 -5.88 8.89 12.54
N SER A 487 -4.59 8.72 12.76
CA SER A 487 -3.54 9.36 11.98
C SER A 487 -2.37 8.41 11.76
N ASN A 488 -1.80 8.41 10.55
CA ASN A 488 -0.56 7.68 10.24
C ASN A 488 0.70 8.36 10.79
N THR A 489 0.59 9.65 11.17
CA THR A 489 1.67 10.43 11.78
C THR A 489 1.33 10.75 13.23
N ARG A 490 2.32 11.10 14.00
CA ARG A 490 2.17 11.44 15.42
C ARG A 490 1.94 12.93 15.67
N ASP A 491 1.95 13.78 14.63
CA ASP A 491 1.91 15.24 14.79
C ASP A 491 0.76 15.69 15.69
N TYR A 492 -0.45 15.24 15.42
CA TYR A 492 -1.63 15.60 16.20
C TYR A 492 -1.62 15.03 17.61
N ILE A 493 -1.25 13.76 17.76
CA ILE A 493 -1.28 13.11 19.08
C ILE A 493 -0.18 13.67 19.98
N GLU A 494 0.99 14.01 19.45
CA GLU A 494 2.07 14.66 20.24
C GLU A 494 1.66 16.05 20.74
N GLU A 495 1.01 16.85 19.90
CA GLU A 495 0.43 18.12 20.32
C GLU A 495 -0.58 17.93 21.48
N MET A 496 -1.50 16.97 21.33
CA MET A 496 -2.49 16.67 22.36
C MET A 496 -1.84 16.13 23.64
N LEU A 497 -0.83 15.26 23.51
CA LEU A 497 -0.08 14.75 24.67
C LEU A 497 0.68 15.85 25.42
N SER A 498 1.19 16.86 24.70
CA SER A 498 1.84 18.01 25.33
C SER A 498 0.87 18.84 26.17
N LEU A 499 -0.42 18.85 25.82
CA LEU A 499 -1.48 19.53 26.56
C LEU A 499 -2.09 18.66 27.67
N ASN A 500 -1.77 17.36 27.69
CA ASN A 500 -2.30 16.40 28.65
C ASN A 500 -1.52 16.36 29.97
N GLN A 501 -0.57 17.27 30.13
CA GLN A 501 0.28 17.39 31.34
C GLN A 501 -0.44 18.02 32.51
#